data_74d238abedd6754aa7d1ed370685d1ba
#
_entry.id   74d238abedd6754aa7d1ed370685d1ba
#
_cell.length_a   1.000
_cell.length_b   1.000
_cell.length_c   1.000
_cell.angle_alpha   90.00
_cell.angle_beta   90.00
_cell.angle_gamma   90.00
#
_symmetry.space_group_name_H-M   'P 1'
#
loop_
_entity.id
_entity.type
_entity.pdbx_description
1 polymer ?
#
loop_
_entity_poly.entity_id
_entity_poly.type
_entity_poly.pdbx_seq_one_letter_code
_entity_poly.pdbx_strand_id
1 'polypeptide(L)'
;MTYSSDTVTPTTLGTGTTEARLNTDSPIQVPDGISNIVSAIPYFVPVGVFTPDESYLVRVRMQSNDISVEPCRFMMSGVNTGDAAFTSVQAPILQEYSMNIPNANGANMNIYGQCLTTNTAAPFLGCELVYSTGSTGSQQYWNTPDSISTGGTTINTRTTLNTITITDGREITSIGMVVTPTTAAASTHDVGEAEFTSSDFQVPFPYKFPIAPSFSGLGAAANQLTNPNGLSRQKFPAGHGIPLAPRALINSFYTNRDAKGVGSKVVPFLSFTR
;
A
#
# COMPACT_ATOMS: atom_id res chain seq x y z
N MET A 1 -20.44 2.40 -19.91
CA MET A 1 -19.94 2.04 -18.57
C MET A 1 -20.46 3.07 -17.60
N THR A 2 -21.25 2.63 -16.62
CA THR A 2 -21.72 3.50 -15.55
C THR A 2 -20.77 3.26 -14.38
N TYR A 3 -20.05 4.26 -13.95
CA TYR A 3 -19.24 4.20 -12.74
C TYR A 3 -20.04 4.78 -11.59
N SER A 4 -20.15 4.03 -10.52
CA SER A 4 -20.62 4.54 -9.23
C SER A 4 -19.52 4.28 -8.20
N SER A 5 -19.46 5.10 -7.18
CA SER A 5 -18.53 4.93 -6.08
C SER A 5 -19.30 4.88 -4.77
N ASP A 6 -18.78 4.13 -3.83
CA ASP A 6 -19.24 4.11 -2.46
C ASP A 6 -18.05 4.36 -1.54
N THR A 7 -18.27 5.06 -0.44
CA THR A 7 -17.20 5.55 0.42
C THR A 7 -17.41 5.05 1.84
N VAL A 8 -16.38 4.47 2.42
CA VAL A 8 -16.35 4.20 3.86
C VAL A 8 -16.19 5.51 4.61
N THR A 9 -17.00 5.72 5.61
CA THR A 9 -16.82 6.86 6.52
C THR A 9 -15.45 6.76 7.18
N PRO A 10 -14.63 7.83 7.16
CA PRO A 10 -13.34 7.82 7.79
C PRO A 10 -13.44 7.46 9.27
N THR A 11 -12.67 6.50 9.68
CA THR A 11 -12.59 6.06 11.07
C THR A 11 -11.21 6.36 11.60
N THR A 12 -11.12 6.92 12.79
CA THR A 12 -9.84 7.12 13.46
C THR A 12 -9.28 5.78 13.89
N LEU A 13 -8.13 5.41 13.33
CA LEU A 13 -7.38 4.24 13.77
C LEU A 13 -6.63 4.56 15.06
N GLY A 14 -6.62 3.64 16.01
CA GLY A 14 -5.73 3.72 17.15
C GLY A 14 -4.26 3.77 16.72
N THR A 15 -3.41 4.34 17.58
CA THR A 15 -1.95 4.26 17.39
C THR A 15 -1.51 2.83 17.64
N GLY A 16 -0.92 2.17 16.66
CA GLY A 16 -0.42 0.80 16.79
C GLY A 16 -0.78 -0.13 15.66
N THR A 17 -0.44 -1.40 15.84
CA THR A 17 -0.48 -2.42 14.79
C THR A 17 -1.77 -3.26 14.75
N THR A 18 -2.81 -2.87 15.47
CA THR A 18 -4.08 -3.62 15.48
C THR A 18 -4.93 -3.23 14.29
N GLU A 19 -5.37 -4.21 13.51
CA GLU A 19 -6.32 -4.02 12.43
C GLU A 19 -7.72 -3.72 12.99
N ALA A 20 -8.39 -2.72 12.43
CA ALA A 20 -9.75 -2.36 12.81
C ALA A 20 -10.66 -2.32 11.58
N ARG A 21 -11.92 -2.69 11.77
CA ARG A 21 -12.94 -2.54 10.73
C ARG A 21 -13.34 -1.07 10.62
N LEU A 22 -13.31 -0.53 9.41
CA LEU A 22 -13.58 0.89 9.14
C LEU A 22 -15.09 1.17 9.01
N ASN A 23 -15.83 0.26 8.42
CA ASN A 23 -17.27 0.36 8.24
C ASN A 23 -18.03 -0.41 9.36
N THR A 24 -17.91 0.06 10.60
CA THR A 24 -18.40 -0.62 11.81
C THR A 24 -19.91 -0.79 11.82
N ASP A 25 -20.66 0.18 11.30
CA ASP A 25 -22.12 0.21 11.40
C ASP A 25 -22.80 -0.72 10.38
N SER A 26 -22.27 -0.75 9.16
CA SER A 26 -22.77 -1.63 8.10
C SER A 26 -21.71 -1.94 7.06
N PRO A 27 -21.74 -3.11 6.41
CA PRO A 27 -20.92 -3.34 5.22
C PRO A 27 -21.30 -2.37 4.10
N ILE A 28 -20.36 -2.09 3.21
CA ILE A 28 -20.68 -1.44 1.94
C ILE A 28 -21.43 -2.49 1.10
N GLN A 29 -22.66 -2.20 0.76
CA GLN A 29 -23.40 -3.04 -0.17
C GLN A 29 -23.14 -2.56 -1.59
N VAL A 30 -22.54 -3.42 -2.40
CA VAL A 30 -22.36 -3.13 -3.82
C VAL A 30 -23.73 -3.03 -4.48
N PRO A 31 -24.04 -1.96 -5.21
CA PRO A 31 -25.37 -1.76 -5.81
C PRO A 31 -25.76 -2.89 -6.76
N ASP A 32 -27.05 -3.14 -6.88
CA ASP A 32 -27.60 -4.07 -7.86
C ASP A 32 -27.27 -3.64 -9.29
N GLY A 33 -26.99 -4.63 -10.15
CA GLY A 33 -26.60 -4.40 -11.54
C GLY A 33 -25.12 -4.11 -11.74
N ILE A 34 -24.33 -4.04 -10.67
CA ILE A 34 -22.86 -3.93 -10.75
C ILE A 34 -22.28 -5.33 -10.98
N SER A 35 -21.41 -5.45 -11.98
CA SER A 35 -20.73 -6.72 -12.26
C SER A 35 -19.39 -6.84 -11.56
N ASN A 36 -18.63 -5.76 -11.49
CA ASN A 36 -17.24 -5.78 -11.02
C ASN A 36 -16.91 -4.61 -10.12
N ILE A 37 -16.01 -4.83 -9.15
CA ILE A 37 -15.26 -3.78 -8.49
C ILE A 37 -13.99 -3.58 -9.31
N VAL A 38 -13.76 -2.37 -9.83
CA VAL A 38 -12.65 -2.10 -10.77
C VAL A 38 -11.52 -1.27 -10.17
N SER A 39 -11.78 -0.61 -9.05
CA SER A 39 -10.74 0.15 -8.34
C SER A 39 -11.08 0.27 -6.86
N ALA A 40 -10.06 0.32 -6.02
CA ALA A 40 -10.14 0.82 -4.66
C ALA A 40 -9.23 2.03 -4.51
N ILE A 41 -9.74 3.06 -3.84
CA ILE A 41 -9.02 4.31 -3.58
C ILE A 41 -8.97 4.49 -2.06
N PRO A 42 -8.05 3.80 -1.38
CA PRO A 42 -7.81 4.07 0.01
C PRO A 42 -7.21 5.47 0.18
N TYR A 43 -7.59 6.12 1.26
CA TYR A 43 -7.05 7.43 1.63
C TYR A 43 -6.87 7.53 3.13
N PHE A 44 -5.93 8.36 3.55
CA PHE A 44 -5.78 8.70 4.95
C PHE A 44 -5.43 10.18 5.14
N VAL A 45 -5.83 10.69 6.29
CA VAL A 45 -5.52 12.04 6.73
C VAL A 45 -4.90 11.93 8.11
N PRO A 46 -3.69 12.40 8.32
CA PRO A 46 -3.14 12.53 9.67
C PRO A 46 -4.01 13.48 10.51
N VAL A 47 -4.29 13.10 11.76
CA VAL A 47 -5.16 13.86 12.66
C VAL A 47 -4.47 14.11 13.99
N GLY A 48 -4.71 15.27 14.56
CA GLY A 48 -4.28 15.60 15.92
C GLY A 48 -3.29 16.75 15.99
N VAL A 49 -2.77 16.96 17.17
CA VAL A 49 -1.66 17.91 17.35
C VAL A 49 -0.45 17.34 16.64
N PHE A 50 -0.05 18.03 15.61
CA PHE A 50 1.04 17.58 14.75
C PHE A 50 2.32 17.45 15.58
N THR A 51 2.76 16.23 15.79
CA THR A 51 4.16 16.01 16.11
C THR A 51 4.89 16.13 14.77
N PRO A 52 5.78 17.11 14.58
CA PRO A 52 6.56 17.22 13.37
C PRO A 52 7.26 15.90 13.08
N ASP A 53 7.36 15.56 11.80
CA ASP A 53 8.17 14.44 11.32
C ASP A 53 7.67 13.03 11.62
N GLU A 54 6.38 12.82 11.85
CA GLU A 54 5.83 11.47 11.93
C GLU A 54 5.66 10.84 10.54
N SER A 55 6.10 9.62 10.41
CA SER A 55 5.88 8.81 9.21
C SER A 55 4.74 7.82 9.44
N TYR A 56 3.84 7.73 8.48
CA TYR A 56 2.72 6.82 8.49
C TYR A 56 2.90 5.73 7.46
N LEU A 57 2.67 4.50 7.86
CA LEU A 57 2.55 3.35 6.98
C LEU A 57 1.22 2.68 7.27
N VAL A 58 0.34 2.70 6.30
CA VAL A 58 -1.05 2.28 6.45
C VAL A 58 -1.37 1.16 5.50
N ARG A 59 -2.06 0.13 5.99
CA ARG A 59 -2.60 -0.96 5.19
C ARG A 59 -4.11 -0.92 5.22
N VAL A 60 -4.72 -1.08 4.05
CA VAL A 60 -6.15 -1.31 3.89
C VAL A 60 -6.38 -2.71 3.35
N ARG A 61 -7.36 -3.42 3.87
CA ARG A 61 -7.75 -4.74 3.42
C ARG A 61 -9.25 -4.79 3.15
N MET A 62 -9.60 -5.39 2.03
CA MET A 62 -10.99 -5.69 1.70
C MET A 62 -11.31 -7.14 2.05
N GLN A 63 -12.53 -7.37 2.51
CA GLN A 63 -13.07 -8.71 2.77
C GLN A 63 -14.56 -8.75 2.42
N SER A 64 -15.01 -9.89 1.90
CA SER A 64 -16.41 -10.20 1.69
C SER A 64 -16.67 -11.65 2.06
N ASN A 65 -17.87 -11.93 2.57
CA ASN A 65 -18.36 -13.29 2.75
C ASN A 65 -19.15 -13.78 1.53
N ASP A 66 -19.52 -12.87 0.62
CA ASP A 66 -20.41 -13.15 -0.50
C ASP A 66 -19.61 -13.48 -1.76
N ILE A 67 -18.42 -12.90 -1.90
CA ILE A 67 -17.55 -13.08 -3.06
C ILE A 67 -16.08 -13.24 -2.66
N SER A 68 -15.30 -13.89 -3.53
CA SER A 68 -13.87 -14.04 -3.31
C SER A 68 -13.12 -12.75 -3.65
N VAL A 69 -12.75 -11.98 -2.65
CA VAL A 69 -11.94 -10.76 -2.79
C VAL A 69 -10.53 -10.88 -2.20
N GLU A 70 -10.26 -11.94 -1.47
CA GLU A 70 -8.94 -12.14 -0.85
C GLU A 70 -7.93 -12.80 -1.81
N PRO A 71 -6.68 -12.35 -1.76
CA PRO A 71 -6.19 -11.22 -1.00
C PRO A 71 -6.40 -9.90 -1.75
N CYS A 72 -7.01 -8.91 -1.08
CA CYS A 72 -7.01 -7.53 -1.56
C CYS A 72 -6.52 -6.62 -0.44
N ARG A 73 -5.21 -6.34 -0.48
CA ARG A 73 -4.50 -5.56 0.52
C ARG A 73 -3.71 -4.46 -0.15
N PHE A 74 -3.90 -3.24 0.30
CA PHE A 74 -3.33 -2.02 -0.27
C PHE A 74 -2.42 -1.34 0.74
N MET A 75 -1.33 -0.77 0.26
CA MET A 75 -0.37 -0.05 1.09
C MET A 75 -0.35 1.43 0.75
N MET A 76 -0.32 2.26 1.78
CA MET A 76 -0.10 3.68 1.66
C MET A 76 0.98 4.12 2.62
N SER A 77 1.68 5.18 2.26
CA SER A 77 2.59 5.86 3.17
C SER A 77 2.43 7.37 3.07
N GLY A 78 2.83 8.04 4.10
CA GLY A 78 2.88 9.49 4.13
C GLY A 78 3.73 9.97 5.29
N VAL A 79 4.08 11.23 5.24
CA VAL A 79 4.84 11.89 6.28
C VAL A 79 4.05 13.12 6.73
N ASN A 80 3.91 13.28 8.03
CA ASN A 80 3.40 14.52 8.59
C ASN A 80 4.56 15.53 8.66
N THR A 81 4.45 16.58 7.86
CA THR A 81 5.48 17.62 7.74
C THR A 81 5.11 18.88 8.51
N GLY A 82 4.18 18.78 9.45
CA GLY A 82 3.67 19.94 10.18
C GLY A 82 4.78 20.67 10.94
N ASP A 83 4.97 21.95 10.63
CA ASP A 83 5.57 22.89 11.55
C ASP A 83 4.57 23.06 12.70
N ALA A 84 5.03 22.95 13.95
CA ALA A 84 4.22 23.16 15.14
C ALA A 84 3.51 24.55 15.18
N ALA A 85 3.91 25.48 14.31
CA ALA A 85 3.30 26.78 14.12
C ALA A 85 2.14 26.82 13.11
N PHE A 86 1.95 25.79 12.29
CA PHE A 86 0.91 25.76 11.28
C PHE A 86 -0.14 24.68 11.58
N THR A 87 -1.32 25.10 11.93
CA THR A 87 -2.53 24.27 11.97
C THR A 87 -3.03 23.96 10.53
N SER A 88 -2.16 23.58 9.61
CA SER A 88 -2.57 23.24 8.28
C SER A 88 -3.12 21.82 8.23
N VAL A 89 -4.38 21.69 7.88
CA VAL A 89 -4.98 20.42 7.51
C VAL A 89 -4.21 19.91 6.30
N GLN A 90 -3.47 18.82 6.46
CA GLN A 90 -2.85 18.18 5.30
C GLN A 90 -3.94 17.65 4.38
N ALA A 91 -3.72 17.79 3.08
CA ALA A 91 -4.58 17.16 2.09
C ALA A 91 -4.58 15.64 2.29
N PRO A 92 -5.73 14.98 2.10
CA PRO A 92 -5.78 13.52 2.18
C PRO A 92 -4.80 12.89 1.19
N ILE A 93 -4.10 11.88 1.65
CA ILE A 93 -3.22 11.07 0.81
C ILE A 93 -4.07 9.97 0.19
N LEU A 94 -4.18 10.01 -1.13
CA LEU A 94 -5.01 9.11 -1.93
C LEU A 94 -4.11 8.25 -2.80
N GLN A 95 -4.45 6.97 -2.91
CA GLN A 95 -3.75 6.06 -3.83
C GLN A 95 -4.76 5.15 -4.53
N GLU A 96 -4.84 5.24 -5.85
CA GLU A 96 -5.68 4.35 -6.63
C GLU A 96 -5.01 2.99 -6.86
N TYR A 97 -5.76 1.93 -6.61
CA TYR A 97 -5.41 0.54 -6.89
C TYR A 97 -6.41 -0.06 -7.86
N SER A 98 -6.05 -0.12 -9.13
CA SER A 98 -6.85 -0.79 -10.14
C SER A 98 -6.95 -2.28 -9.84
N MET A 99 -8.15 -2.85 -9.96
CA MET A 99 -8.44 -4.25 -9.74
C MET A 99 -9.51 -4.73 -10.71
N ASN A 100 -9.85 -6.00 -10.65
CA ASN A 100 -11.02 -6.54 -11.36
C ASN A 100 -11.56 -7.71 -10.56
N ILE A 101 -12.54 -7.44 -9.69
CA ILE A 101 -13.20 -8.43 -8.86
C ILE A 101 -14.59 -8.65 -9.41
N PRO A 102 -14.88 -9.81 -10.01
CA PRO A 102 -16.16 -10.10 -10.65
C PRO A 102 -17.22 -10.53 -9.63
N ASN A 103 -18.45 -10.67 -10.12
CA ASN A 103 -19.60 -11.15 -9.36
C ASN A 103 -19.94 -10.27 -8.13
N ALA A 104 -19.71 -8.99 -8.25
CA ALA A 104 -19.84 -8.05 -7.15
C ALA A 104 -21.30 -7.66 -6.84
N ASN A 105 -22.26 -8.00 -7.72
CA ASN A 105 -23.67 -7.62 -7.60
C ASN A 105 -24.24 -7.93 -6.22
N GLY A 106 -24.69 -6.91 -5.51
CA GLY A 106 -25.31 -7.03 -4.19
C GLY A 106 -24.38 -7.51 -3.07
N ALA A 107 -23.09 -7.71 -3.34
CA ALA A 107 -22.14 -8.22 -2.34
C ALA A 107 -21.88 -7.22 -1.22
N ASN A 108 -21.72 -7.74 -0.01
CA ASN A 108 -21.36 -6.95 1.17
C ASN A 108 -19.85 -6.90 1.34
N MET A 109 -19.29 -5.71 1.37
CA MET A 109 -17.85 -5.47 1.49
C MET A 109 -17.51 -4.90 2.87
N ASN A 110 -16.57 -5.54 3.54
CA ASN A 110 -15.96 -5.05 4.76
C ASN A 110 -14.58 -4.47 4.44
N ILE A 111 -14.32 -3.29 4.95
CA ILE A 111 -13.04 -2.61 4.81
C ILE A 111 -12.36 -2.57 6.17
N TYR A 112 -11.13 -3.01 6.20
CA TYR A 112 -10.28 -3.00 7.39
C TYR A 112 -9.09 -2.09 7.16
N GLY A 113 -8.67 -1.42 8.21
CA GLY A 113 -7.49 -0.56 8.20
C GLY A 113 -6.53 -0.90 9.32
N GLN A 114 -5.26 -0.64 9.09
CA GLN A 114 -4.21 -0.83 10.08
C GLN A 114 -3.12 0.22 9.90
N CYS A 115 -2.79 0.93 10.96
CA CYS A 115 -1.60 1.77 10.99
C CYS A 115 -0.43 0.90 11.46
N LEU A 116 0.54 0.66 10.59
CA LEU A 116 1.69 -0.21 10.86
C LEU A 116 2.82 0.53 11.59
N THR A 117 2.73 1.85 11.69
CA THR A 117 3.66 2.68 12.44
C THR A 117 3.04 3.09 13.77
N THR A 118 3.87 3.27 14.79
CA THR A 118 3.43 3.87 16.04
C THR A 118 3.59 5.37 15.92
N ASN A 119 2.50 6.10 16.03
CA ASN A 119 2.43 7.55 15.88
C ASN A 119 1.74 8.18 17.08
N THR A 120 2.01 9.44 17.35
CA THR A 120 1.37 10.17 18.45
C THR A 120 -0.11 10.45 18.13
N ALA A 121 -0.40 10.75 16.86
CA ALA A 121 -1.75 10.97 16.36
C ALA A 121 -2.19 9.81 15.46
N ALA A 122 -3.40 9.33 15.68
CA ALA A 122 -4.01 8.31 14.82
C ALA A 122 -4.50 8.95 13.51
N PRO A 123 -4.28 8.32 12.35
CA PRO A 123 -4.81 8.83 11.09
C PRO A 123 -6.31 8.54 10.96
N PHE A 124 -7.06 9.43 10.29
CA PHE A 124 -8.33 9.05 9.69
C PHE A 124 -8.07 8.23 8.44
N LEU A 125 -8.78 7.14 8.31
CA LEU A 125 -8.64 6.24 7.18
C LEU A 125 -9.99 5.94 6.55
N GLY A 126 -10.05 5.98 5.23
CA GLY A 126 -11.21 5.60 4.44
C GLY A 126 -10.80 4.89 3.17
N CYS A 127 -11.79 4.37 2.45
CA CYS A 127 -11.59 3.71 1.17
C CYS A 127 -12.84 3.91 0.30
N GLU A 128 -12.64 4.41 -0.89
CA GLU A 128 -13.66 4.49 -1.92
C GLU A 128 -13.57 3.26 -2.83
N LEU A 129 -14.70 2.70 -3.23
CA LEU A 129 -14.79 1.62 -4.20
C LEU A 129 -15.40 2.12 -5.50
N VAL A 130 -14.77 1.79 -6.61
CA VAL A 130 -15.25 2.13 -7.95
C VAL A 130 -15.78 0.88 -8.64
N TYR A 131 -16.95 1.00 -9.23
CA TYR A 131 -17.70 -0.11 -9.79
C TYR A 131 -17.84 -0.03 -11.31
N SER A 132 -18.12 -1.18 -11.93
CA SER A 132 -18.45 -1.28 -13.35
C SER A 132 -19.60 -2.26 -13.60
N THR A 133 -20.47 -1.92 -14.55
CA THR A 133 -21.57 -2.80 -15.02
C THR A 133 -21.13 -3.78 -16.08
N GLY A 134 -19.92 -3.65 -16.64
CA GLY A 134 -19.40 -4.51 -17.69
C GLY A 134 -18.27 -5.41 -17.19
N SER A 135 -18.22 -6.65 -17.66
CA SER A 135 -17.07 -7.53 -17.44
C SER A 135 -15.87 -7.04 -18.25
N THR A 136 -14.74 -6.86 -17.60
CA THR A 136 -13.51 -6.37 -18.24
C THR A 136 -12.30 -7.20 -17.83
N GLY A 137 -11.92 -8.14 -18.66
CA GLY A 137 -10.62 -8.80 -18.56
C GLY A 137 -10.45 -9.79 -17.41
N SER A 138 -9.20 -10.14 -17.15
CA SER A 138 -8.83 -11.10 -16.10
C SER A 138 -9.04 -10.52 -14.70
N GLN A 139 -9.39 -11.38 -13.76
CA GLN A 139 -9.48 -11.00 -12.34
C GLN A 139 -8.13 -10.51 -11.86
N GLN A 140 -8.11 -9.36 -11.18
CA GLN A 140 -6.88 -8.75 -10.67
C GLN A 140 -7.01 -8.43 -9.19
N TYR A 141 -6.02 -8.84 -8.44
CA TYR A 141 -5.94 -8.73 -6.98
C TYR A 141 -4.64 -8.07 -6.55
N TRP A 142 -4.62 -7.58 -5.31
CA TRP A 142 -3.44 -7.00 -4.68
C TRP A 142 -3.07 -7.76 -3.42
N ASN A 143 -1.78 -7.93 -3.18
CA ASN A 143 -1.30 -8.57 -1.96
C ASN A 143 -0.04 -7.89 -1.41
N THR A 144 0.11 -7.99 -0.09
CA THR A 144 1.25 -7.52 0.69
C THR A 144 1.41 -8.43 1.91
N PRO A 145 2.61 -8.59 2.47
CA PRO A 145 2.80 -9.41 3.67
C PRO A 145 2.08 -8.81 4.88
N ASP A 146 1.86 -9.65 5.89
CA ASP A 146 1.16 -9.25 7.12
C ASP A 146 1.96 -8.32 8.02
N SER A 147 3.27 -8.32 7.89
CA SER A 147 4.19 -7.56 8.73
C SER A 147 5.13 -6.69 7.91
N ILE A 148 5.65 -5.67 8.57
CA ILE A 148 6.68 -4.77 8.02
C ILE A 148 8.08 -5.36 8.28
N SER A 149 9.01 -4.97 7.43
CA SER A 149 10.44 -5.23 7.66
C SER A 149 11.16 -3.91 7.90
N THR A 150 12.31 -4.00 8.56
CA THR A 150 13.18 -2.82 8.78
C THR A 150 14.43 -2.96 7.94
N GLY A 151 14.65 -2.00 7.05
CA GLY A 151 15.88 -1.87 6.28
C GLY A 151 16.99 -1.24 7.09
N GLY A 152 18.23 -1.67 6.85
CA GLY A 152 19.40 -1.17 7.55
C GLY A 152 19.78 0.27 7.16
N THR A 153 20.68 0.86 7.96
CA THR A 153 21.24 2.21 7.73
C THR A 153 22.49 2.21 6.86
N THR A 154 23.16 1.06 6.75
CA THR A 154 24.42 0.93 6.03
C THR A 154 24.19 0.88 4.53
N ILE A 155 24.97 1.66 3.79
CA ILE A 155 24.93 1.67 2.33
C ILE A 155 25.28 0.30 1.74
N ASN A 156 24.60 -0.08 0.67
CA ASN A 156 24.73 -1.37 -0.03
C ASN A 156 24.37 -2.61 0.81
N THR A 157 23.72 -2.44 1.94
CA THR A 157 23.22 -3.56 2.72
C THR A 157 21.90 -4.06 2.14
N ARG A 158 21.87 -5.32 1.74
CA ARG A 158 20.69 -6.03 1.28
C ARG A 158 19.96 -6.63 2.47
N THR A 159 18.71 -6.22 2.64
CA THR A 159 17.81 -6.69 3.72
C THR A 159 16.78 -7.63 3.13
N THR A 160 16.62 -8.81 3.71
CA THR A 160 15.52 -9.73 3.38
C THR A 160 14.23 -9.21 4.00
N LEU A 161 13.19 -9.12 3.20
CA LEU A 161 11.85 -8.70 3.62
C LEU A 161 10.94 -9.93 3.77
N ASN A 162 9.73 -9.68 4.25
CA ASN A 162 8.74 -10.72 4.38
C ASN A 162 8.28 -11.25 3.01
N THR A 163 8.09 -12.56 2.95
CA THR A 163 7.64 -13.25 1.73
C THR A 163 6.15 -12.99 1.47
N ILE A 164 5.79 -12.80 0.20
CA ILE A 164 4.40 -12.72 -0.24
C ILE A 164 4.02 -14.10 -0.81
N THR A 165 2.94 -14.67 -0.29
CA THR A 165 2.39 -15.93 -0.79
C THR A 165 1.22 -15.65 -1.73
N ILE A 166 1.21 -16.27 -2.91
CA ILE A 166 0.11 -16.23 -3.88
C ILE A 166 -0.38 -17.65 -4.08
N THR A 167 -1.61 -17.92 -3.67
CA THR A 167 -2.15 -19.29 -3.67
C THR A 167 -2.58 -19.76 -5.06
N ASP A 168 -3.22 -18.89 -5.84
CA ASP A 168 -3.91 -19.21 -7.10
C ASP A 168 -3.71 -18.13 -8.18
N GLY A 169 -2.57 -17.44 -8.12
CA GLY A 169 -2.20 -16.47 -9.16
C GLY A 169 -1.71 -17.15 -10.43
N ARG A 170 -1.96 -16.49 -11.55
CA ARG A 170 -1.45 -16.89 -12.88
C ARG A 170 -0.27 -16.03 -13.33
N GLU A 171 -0.35 -14.74 -13.06
CA GLU A 171 0.61 -13.76 -13.55
C GLU A 171 0.69 -12.57 -12.61
N ILE A 172 1.90 -12.13 -12.26
CA ILE A 172 2.10 -10.85 -11.57
C ILE A 172 2.01 -9.72 -12.60
N THR A 173 1.14 -8.76 -12.37
CA THR A 173 0.92 -7.61 -13.26
C THR A 173 1.63 -6.34 -12.81
N SER A 174 1.96 -6.23 -11.53
CA SER A 174 2.87 -5.21 -11.03
C SER A 174 3.55 -5.64 -9.74
N ILE A 175 4.72 -5.08 -9.49
CA ILE A 175 5.47 -5.20 -8.25
C ILE A 175 5.76 -3.81 -7.71
N GLY A 176 5.82 -3.69 -6.39
CA GLY A 176 6.11 -2.41 -5.78
C GLY A 176 6.63 -2.53 -4.36
N MET A 177 7.05 -1.41 -3.83
CA MET A 177 7.57 -1.31 -2.49
C MET A 177 7.21 0.05 -1.89
N VAL A 178 6.79 0.02 -0.65
CA VAL A 178 6.57 1.21 0.15
C VAL A 178 7.71 1.31 1.15
N VAL A 179 8.35 2.46 1.20
CA VAL A 179 9.48 2.72 2.08
C VAL A 179 9.22 4.01 2.86
N THR A 180 9.44 3.98 4.15
CA THR A 180 9.33 5.17 5.02
C THR A 180 10.39 5.11 6.12
N PRO A 181 10.93 6.22 6.58
CA PRO A 181 11.89 6.24 7.70
C PRO A 181 11.29 5.60 8.97
N THR A 182 12.13 4.96 9.78
CA THR A 182 11.67 4.38 11.07
C THR A 182 11.34 5.43 12.09
N THR A 183 12.04 6.55 12.03
CA THR A 183 11.83 7.72 12.90
C THR A 183 12.01 8.98 12.08
N ALA A 184 11.37 10.04 12.51
CA ALA A 184 11.65 11.36 12.01
C ALA A 184 13.11 11.73 12.28
N ALA A 185 13.83 12.06 11.25
CA ALA A 185 15.18 12.59 11.38
C ALA A 185 15.41 13.65 10.31
N ALA A 186 16.10 14.71 10.68
CA ALA A 186 16.52 15.73 9.76
C ALA A 186 17.33 15.09 8.61
N SER A 187 16.97 15.38 7.38
CA SER A 187 17.74 15.01 6.18
C SER A 187 17.84 13.51 5.87
N THR A 188 16.77 12.75 6.00
CA THR A 188 16.79 11.35 5.57
C THR A 188 16.22 11.20 4.16
N HIS A 189 17.04 10.68 3.26
CA HIS A 189 16.61 10.24 1.94
C HIS A 189 16.56 8.73 1.93
N ASP A 190 15.42 8.15 1.56
CA ASP A 190 15.32 6.71 1.36
C ASP A 190 15.56 6.40 -0.12
N VAL A 191 16.82 6.32 -0.49
CA VAL A 191 17.23 5.86 -1.83
C VAL A 191 17.61 4.40 -1.75
N GLY A 192 17.01 3.56 -2.58
CA GLY A 192 17.26 2.14 -2.53
C GLY A 192 16.89 1.41 -3.81
N GLU A 193 17.04 0.10 -3.74
CA GLU A 193 16.69 -0.83 -4.80
C GLU A 193 15.79 -1.90 -4.22
N ALA A 194 14.64 -2.13 -4.86
CA ALA A 194 13.78 -3.27 -4.62
C ALA A 194 14.24 -4.45 -5.48
N GLU A 195 14.17 -5.65 -4.91
CA GLU A 195 14.43 -6.88 -5.63
C GLU A 195 13.35 -7.91 -5.27
N PHE A 196 12.81 -8.57 -6.29
CA PHE A 196 11.84 -9.65 -6.16
C PHE A 196 12.37 -10.92 -6.83
N THR A 197 12.33 -12.04 -6.11
CA THR A 197 12.78 -13.33 -6.62
C THR A 197 11.79 -14.42 -6.24
N SER A 198 11.72 -15.46 -7.04
CA SER A 198 11.00 -16.68 -6.72
C SER A 198 11.57 -17.85 -7.53
N SER A 199 11.60 -19.04 -6.94
CA SER A 199 11.80 -20.30 -7.67
C SER A 199 10.64 -20.60 -8.63
N ASP A 200 9.48 -19.99 -8.38
CA ASP A 200 8.25 -20.19 -9.12
C ASP A 200 8.09 -19.22 -10.30
N PHE A 201 9.05 -18.29 -10.48
CA PHE A 201 9.13 -17.48 -11.68
C PHE A 201 9.61 -18.35 -12.84
N GLN A 202 8.89 -18.31 -13.94
CA GLN A 202 9.31 -19.00 -15.16
C GLN A 202 10.57 -18.38 -15.79
N VAL A 203 10.92 -17.18 -15.37
CA VAL A 203 12.15 -16.48 -15.76
C VAL A 203 13.04 -16.39 -14.53
N PRO A 204 14.26 -16.96 -14.54
CA PRO A 204 15.09 -17.13 -13.35
C PRO A 204 15.82 -15.85 -12.87
N PHE A 205 15.46 -14.69 -13.40
CA PHE A 205 16.15 -13.43 -13.06
C PHE A 205 15.43 -12.68 -11.93
N PRO A 206 16.16 -12.08 -10.98
CA PRO A 206 15.58 -11.17 -10.02
C PRO A 206 15.04 -9.95 -10.74
N TYR A 207 13.81 -9.55 -10.40
CA TYR A 207 13.25 -8.29 -10.86
C TYR A 207 13.71 -7.17 -9.93
N LYS A 208 14.41 -6.20 -10.47
CA LYS A 208 14.98 -5.07 -9.73
C LYS A 208 14.49 -3.76 -10.28
N PHE A 209 14.19 -2.82 -9.37
CA PHE A 209 13.88 -1.45 -9.75
C PHE A 209 14.33 -0.46 -8.66
N PRO A 210 14.66 0.77 -9.06
CA PRO A 210 15.07 1.78 -8.11
C PRO A 210 13.88 2.24 -7.26
N ILE A 211 14.13 2.50 -6.00
CA ILE A 211 13.22 3.18 -5.09
C ILE A 211 13.83 4.54 -4.83
N ALA A 212 13.08 5.56 -5.18
CA ALA A 212 13.46 6.94 -4.90
C ALA A 212 12.30 7.70 -4.25
N PRO A 213 11.83 7.29 -3.07
CA PRO A 213 11.03 8.18 -2.26
C PRO A 213 11.98 9.22 -1.68
N SER A 214 11.87 10.45 -2.12
CA SER A 214 12.60 11.52 -1.49
C SER A 214 11.81 12.04 -0.31
N PHE A 215 12.19 11.64 0.87
CA PHE A 215 11.82 12.34 2.08
C PHE A 215 12.93 13.31 2.42
N SER A 216 12.67 14.60 2.34
CA SER A 216 13.54 15.55 3.00
C SER A 216 13.14 15.61 4.46
N GLY A 217 14.06 15.33 5.34
CA GLY A 217 13.88 15.55 6.76
C GLY A 217 13.68 17.03 7.06
N LEU A 218 12.90 17.30 8.05
CA LEU A 218 12.50 18.62 8.45
C LEU A 218 13.37 19.11 9.59
N GLY A 219 14.37 19.86 9.27
CA GLY A 219 14.81 20.90 10.17
C GLY A 219 13.88 22.11 9.97
N ALA A 220 13.75 22.99 10.93
CA ALA A 220 12.89 24.18 10.93
C ALA A 220 13.03 25.13 9.72
N ALA A 221 13.71 24.74 8.68
CA ALA A 221 13.95 25.47 7.45
C ALA A 221 13.66 24.67 6.15
N ALA A 222 13.17 23.45 6.22
CA ALA A 222 13.05 22.60 5.04
C ALA A 222 11.60 22.53 4.53
N ASN A 223 11.26 23.44 3.66
CA ASN A 223 9.98 23.53 2.95
C ASN A 223 9.90 22.61 1.71
N GLN A 224 10.53 21.44 1.71
CA GLN A 224 10.57 20.62 0.51
C GLN A 224 10.05 19.21 0.75
N LEU A 225 8.80 19.04 0.45
CA LEU A 225 8.18 17.74 0.22
C LEU A 225 8.34 17.37 -1.24
N THR A 226 9.09 16.34 -1.53
CA THR A 226 9.26 15.93 -2.91
C THR A 226 8.47 14.68 -3.29
N ASN A 227 8.12 13.81 -2.37
CA ASN A 227 7.17 12.71 -2.61
C ASN A 227 6.63 12.17 -1.29
N PRO A 228 5.43 12.56 -0.86
CA PRO A 228 4.87 12.09 0.42
C PRO A 228 4.54 10.60 0.42
N ASN A 229 4.45 9.96 -0.74
CA ASN A 229 3.85 8.64 -0.83
C ASN A 229 4.83 7.48 -0.66
N GLY A 230 6.13 7.66 -0.67
CA GLY A 230 7.12 6.59 -0.48
C GLY A 230 6.88 5.31 -1.29
N LEU A 231 6.00 5.37 -2.27
CA LEU A 231 5.52 4.25 -3.03
C LEU A 231 6.20 4.19 -4.38
N SER A 232 6.99 3.15 -4.59
CA SER A 232 7.58 2.85 -5.89
C SER A 232 6.95 1.61 -6.47
N ARG A 233 6.52 1.69 -7.72
CA ARG A 233 5.82 0.60 -8.41
C ARG A 233 6.27 0.47 -9.86
N GLN A 234 6.53 -0.76 -10.28
CA GLN A 234 6.71 -1.13 -11.67
C GLN A 234 5.48 -1.91 -12.13
N LYS A 235 4.80 -1.39 -13.15
CA LYS A 235 3.68 -2.05 -13.80
C LYS A 235 4.18 -2.74 -15.08
N PHE A 236 3.77 -3.97 -15.28
CA PHE A 236 4.06 -4.69 -16.53
C PHE A 236 2.98 -4.36 -17.57
N PRO A 237 3.34 -4.23 -18.86
CA PRO A 237 2.36 -4.09 -19.91
C PRO A 237 1.41 -5.29 -19.93
N ALA A 238 0.20 -5.10 -20.44
CA ALA A 238 -0.77 -6.18 -20.55
C ALA A 238 -0.21 -7.35 -21.39
N GLY A 239 -0.32 -8.57 -20.88
CA GLY A 239 0.24 -9.78 -21.49
C GLY A 239 1.76 -9.94 -21.36
N HIS A 240 2.42 -9.10 -20.55
CA HIS A 240 3.86 -9.15 -20.28
C HIS A 240 4.17 -9.22 -18.78
N GLY A 241 3.27 -9.74 -17.99
CA GLY A 241 3.50 -9.96 -16.56
C GLY A 241 4.44 -11.14 -16.31
N ILE A 242 4.73 -11.39 -15.04
CA ILE A 242 5.58 -12.50 -14.62
C ILE A 242 4.70 -13.72 -14.40
N PRO A 243 4.78 -14.77 -15.24
CA PRO A 243 4.01 -15.99 -15.03
C PRO A 243 4.38 -16.66 -13.70
N LEU A 244 3.38 -17.22 -13.03
CA LEU A 244 3.50 -17.87 -11.74
C LEU A 244 3.15 -19.35 -11.81
N ALA A 245 3.85 -20.15 -11.01
CA ALA A 245 3.37 -21.47 -10.64
C ALA A 245 2.29 -21.36 -9.53
N PRO A 246 1.40 -22.35 -9.40
CA PRO A 246 0.46 -22.40 -8.29
C PRO A 246 1.16 -22.36 -6.93
N ARG A 247 0.64 -21.59 -6.00
CA ARG A 247 1.21 -21.41 -4.64
C ARG A 247 2.61 -20.80 -4.64
N ALA A 248 2.82 -19.79 -5.47
CA ALA A 248 4.11 -19.12 -5.56
C ALA A 248 4.48 -18.39 -4.28
N LEU A 249 5.76 -18.51 -3.90
CA LEU A 249 6.39 -17.79 -2.80
C LEU A 249 7.31 -16.72 -3.39
N ILE A 250 6.95 -15.47 -3.17
CA ILE A 250 7.70 -14.33 -3.70
C ILE A 250 8.56 -13.75 -2.59
N ASN A 251 9.86 -13.94 -2.70
CA ASN A 251 10.84 -13.32 -1.83
C ASN A 251 11.12 -11.90 -2.30
N SER A 252 11.25 -10.99 -1.36
CA SER A 252 11.56 -9.61 -1.65
C SER A 252 12.71 -9.11 -0.78
N PHE A 253 13.45 -8.16 -1.33
CA PHE A 253 14.64 -7.60 -0.70
C PHE A 253 14.67 -6.09 -0.94
N TYR A 254 15.22 -5.39 0.02
CA TYR A 254 15.54 -3.98 -0.08
C TYR A 254 17.03 -3.78 0.09
N THR A 255 17.65 -3.08 -0.84
CA THR A 255 19.04 -2.66 -0.72
C THR A 255 19.10 -1.16 -0.54
N ASN A 256 19.60 -0.71 0.62
CA ASN A 256 19.82 0.71 0.87
C ASN A 256 20.97 1.22 0.00
N ARG A 257 20.75 2.32 -0.70
CA ARG A 257 21.73 2.95 -1.61
C ARG A 257 22.25 4.30 -1.11
N ASP A 258 21.82 4.74 0.05
CA ASP A 258 22.28 5.97 0.67
C ASP A 258 22.71 5.73 2.12
N ALA A 259 23.69 6.51 2.59
CA ALA A 259 24.08 6.52 3.99
C ALA A 259 23.07 7.37 4.78
N LYS A 260 22.41 6.76 5.75
CA LYS A 260 21.37 7.43 6.54
C LYS A 260 21.48 7.14 8.03
N GLY A 261 21.08 8.11 8.85
CA GLY A 261 21.15 8.00 10.30
C GLY A 261 20.06 7.09 10.93
N VAL A 262 19.01 6.78 10.16
CA VAL A 262 17.87 5.97 10.62
C VAL A 262 17.53 4.88 9.62
N GLY A 263 17.00 3.76 10.10
CA GLY A 263 16.53 2.68 9.24
C GLY A 263 15.23 3.05 8.51
N SER A 264 14.82 2.18 7.61
CA SER A 264 13.57 2.32 6.88
C SER A 264 12.59 1.22 7.25
N LYS A 265 11.32 1.55 7.38
CA LYS A 265 10.23 0.57 7.33
C LYS A 265 9.91 0.29 5.89
N VAL A 266 9.89 -0.97 5.52
CA VAL A 266 9.79 -1.41 4.14
C VAL A 266 8.71 -2.48 4.02
N VAL A 267 7.80 -2.31 3.06
CA VAL A 267 6.74 -3.28 2.78
C VAL A 267 6.66 -3.50 1.27
N PRO A 268 6.91 -4.71 0.79
CA PRO A 268 6.67 -5.09 -0.59
C PRO A 268 5.17 -5.30 -0.84
N PHE A 269 4.75 -5.05 -2.06
CA PHE A 269 3.39 -5.37 -2.53
C PHE A 269 3.42 -5.75 -4.00
N LEU A 270 2.38 -6.43 -4.44
CA LEU A 270 2.24 -6.80 -5.86
C LEU A 270 0.77 -6.93 -6.25
N SER A 271 0.50 -6.82 -7.55
CA SER A 271 -0.78 -7.22 -8.13
C SER A 271 -0.59 -8.43 -9.03
N PHE A 272 -1.62 -9.26 -9.09
CA PHE A 272 -1.61 -10.48 -9.87
C PHE A 272 -3.00 -10.80 -10.43
N THR A 273 -3.04 -11.60 -11.48
CA THR A 273 -4.28 -12.15 -12.06
C THR A 273 -4.56 -13.55 -11.53
N ARG A 274 -5.85 -13.89 -11.52
CA ARG A 274 -6.37 -15.25 -11.30
C ARG A 274 -6.97 -15.85 -12.56
#